data_9e4d4528cbfdfd92501737a93321586d
#
_entry.id   9e4d4528cbfdfd92501737a93321586d
#
_cell.length_a   1.000
_cell.length_b   1.000
_cell.length_c   1.000
_cell.angle_alpha   90.00
_cell.angle_beta   90.00
_cell.angle_gamma   90.00
#
_symmetry.space_group_name_H-M   'P 1'
#
loop_
_entity.id
_entity.type
_entity.pdbx_description
1 polymer ?
#
loop_
_entity_poly.entity_id
_entity_poly.type
_entity_poly.pdbx_seq_one_letter_code
_entity_poly.pdbx_strand_id
1 'polypeptide(L)'
;MPKKNKTLCVDDLRHAEYYGMQPVFDELYHRSLEGENFTDLMDLILSRDNILLAYRNIKANGGSYTAGTDNKNISDIGCLPPETVAEKVRFIVTGSQHGYRPKPVRRKDIPKPNGKTRPLGIPCIWDRLVQQCIKQVIEPICEAKFSDNSYGFRPNRSVEHAVQKTYTMLQRMNLHYVIEFDIKGFFDNVNHSKLMRQIWAMGIHDKQLIFIIKRILKAPIRMPDGTTLIPDKGTPQGGIISPLLANIVLNELDKWVESQWQNHPLVKEYGYERKIRNSITFDRSKAFLKMRKTGLKEMYIVRYADDFRIFCRNKEDALRTKEAVTAWITERLRLEVSPEKTRIVNVRKRYSEFLG
;
A
#
# COMPACT_ATOMS: atom_id res chain seq x y z
N MET A 1 -41.33 9.63 2.28
CA MET A 1 -41.08 10.71 1.30
C MET A 1 -39.76 10.39 0.59
N PRO A 2 -39.68 10.38 -0.73
CA PRO A 2 -38.45 10.19 -1.43
C PRO A 2 -37.51 11.36 -1.15
N LYS A 3 -36.25 11.07 -0.74
CA LYS A 3 -35.21 12.10 -0.57
C LYS A 3 -35.03 12.80 -1.93
N LYS A 4 -35.30 14.10 -1.99
CA LYS A 4 -34.97 14.95 -3.15
C LYS A 4 -33.48 14.76 -3.43
N ASN A 5 -33.13 14.30 -4.64
CA ASN A 5 -31.75 14.29 -5.11
C ASN A 5 -31.24 15.74 -5.05
N LYS A 6 -30.35 16.01 -4.11
CA LYS A 6 -29.67 17.30 -4.00
C LYS A 6 -28.74 17.41 -5.20
N THR A 7 -28.97 18.37 -6.09
CA THR A 7 -28.01 18.68 -7.15
C THR A 7 -26.73 19.12 -6.49
N LEU A 8 -25.65 18.36 -6.70
CA LEU A 8 -24.32 18.69 -6.16
C LEU A 8 -23.82 19.97 -6.82
N CYS A 9 -23.42 20.95 -6.01
CA CYS A 9 -22.69 22.11 -6.50
C CYS A 9 -21.23 21.73 -6.77
N VAL A 10 -20.54 22.51 -7.61
CA VAL A 10 -19.10 22.29 -7.94
C VAL A 10 -18.24 22.22 -6.69
N ASP A 11 -18.58 22.99 -5.64
CA ASP A 11 -17.87 22.99 -4.36
C ASP A 11 -18.10 21.73 -3.51
N ASP A 12 -19.18 20.96 -3.80
CA ASP A 12 -19.48 19.69 -3.12
C ASP A 12 -18.73 18.49 -3.74
N LEU A 13 -18.08 18.67 -4.91
CA LEU A 13 -17.38 17.61 -5.61
C LEU A 13 -16.03 17.27 -4.97
N ARG A 14 -15.74 15.99 -4.87
CA ARG A 14 -14.39 15.53 -4.55
C ARG A 14 -13.42 15.90 -5.67
N HIS A 15 -12.14 16.05 -5.36
CA HIS A 15 -11.15 16.48 -6.35
C HIS A 15 -11.16 15.62 -7.63
N ALA A 16 -11.28 14.29 -7.52
CA ALA A 16 -11.33 13.38 -8.65
C ALA A 16 -12.58 13.60 -9.52
N GLU A 17 -13.73 13.88 -8.91
CA GLU A 17 -15.00 14.18 -9.60
C GLU A 17 -14.90 15.52 -10.34
N TYR A 18 -14.30 16.53 -9.72
CA TYR A 18 -14.10 17.85 -10.33
C TYR A 18 -13.29 17.78 -11.65
N TYR A 19 -12.29 16.92 -11.72
CA TYR A 19 -11.46 16.73 -12.93
C TYR A 19 -11.96 15.59 -13.83
N GLY A 20 -13.15 15.03 -13.59
CA GLY A 20 -13.69 13.92 -14.39
C GLY A 20 -12.90 12.62 -14.28
N MET A 21 -12.01 12.50 -13.30
CA MET A 21 -11.12 11.33 -13.14
C MET A 21 -11.77 10.18 -12.36
N GLN A 22 -12.85 10.42 -11.60
CA GLN A 22 -13.48 9.36 -10.80
C GLN A 22 -13.98 8.21 -11.67
N PRO A 23 -14.74 8.43 -12.78
CA PRO A 23 -15.16 7.32 -13.65
C PRO A 23 -13.99 6.52 -14.23
N VAL A 24 -12.88 7.20 -14.56
CA VAL A 24 -11.66 6.56 -15.07
C VAL A 24 -11.05 5.64 -14.01
N PHE A 25 -10.99 6.09 -12.76
CA PHE A 25 -10.46 5.27 -11.65
C PHE A 25 -11.37 4.08 -11.35
N ASP A 26 -12.68 4.28 -11.39
CA ASP A 26 -13.66 3.21 -11.20
C ASP A 26 -13.54 2.16 -12.33
N GLU A 27 -13.37 2.58 -13.57
CA GLU A 27 -13.13 1.70 -14.71
C GLU A 27 -11.83 0.89 -14.56
N LEU A 28 -10.71 1.52 -14.19
CA LEU A 28 -9.45 0.82 -13.92
C LEU A 28 -9.58 -0.23 -12.81
N TYR A 29 -10.34 0.10 -11.76
CA TYR A 29 -10.63 -0.83 -10.67
C TYR A 29 -11.43 -2.05 -11.16
N HIS A 30 -12.51 -1.84 -11.91
CA HIS A 30 -13.35 -2.92 -12.42
C HIS A 30 -12.60 -3.84 -13.38
N ARG A 31 -11.89 -3.28 -14.36
CA ARG A 31 -11.05 -4.05 -15.28
C ARG A 31 -9.97 -4.86 -14.56
N SER A 32 -9.39 -4.30 -13.50
CA SER A 32 -8.44 -5.03 -12.67
C SER A 32 -9.07 -6.18 -11.88
N LEU A 33 -10.32 -6.03 -11.39
CA LEU A 33 -11.08 -7.13 -10.78
C LEU A 33 -11.35 -8.28 -11.75
N GLU A 34 -11.57 -7.96 -13.04
CA GLU A 34 -11.76 -8.93 -14.12
C GLU A 34 -10.44 -9.61 -14.55
N GLY A 35 -9.31 -9.15 -14.01
CA GLY A 35 -7.99 -9.75 -14.25
C GLY A 35 -7.27 -9.21 -15.49
N GLU A 36 -7.73 -8.09 -16.04
CA GLU A 36 -7.06 -7.46 -17.19
C GLU A 36 -5.65 -6.98 -16.85
N ASN A 37 -4.81 -6.91 -17.91
CA ASN A 37 -3.48 -6.34 -17.87
C ASN A 37 -3.45 -4.99 -18.58
N PHE A 38 -2.70 -4.05 -18.01
CA PHE A 38 -2.62 -2.66 -18.46
C PHE A 38 -1.25 -2.38 -19.08
N THR A 39 -1.21 -2.07 -20.37
CA THR A 39 0.02 -1.84 -21.15
C THR A 39 0.27 -0.37 -21.46
N ASP A 40 -0.78 0.44 -21.52
CA ASP A 40 -0.76 1.82 -22.03
C ASP A 40 -1.29 2.83 -21.01
N LEU A 41 -0.64 2.87 -19.83
CA LEU A 41 -1.05 3.75 -18.74
C LEU A 41 -0.43 5.17 -18.84
N MET A 42 0.63 5.34 -19.64
CA MET A 42 1.37 6.60 -19.68
C MET A 42 0.55 7.75 -20.22
N ASP A 43 -0.32 7.53 -21.21
CA ASP A 43 -1.16 8.60 -21.77
C ASP A 43 -2.14 9.11 -20.71
N LEU A 44 -2.71 8.20 -19.92
CA LEU A 44 -3.58 8.55 -18.80
C LEU A 44 -2.81 9.26 -17.68
N ILE A 45 -1.63 8.77 -17.30
CA ILE A 45 -0.77 9.36 -16.28
C ILE A 45 -0.38 10.80 -16.66
N LEU A 46 -0.11 11.06 -17.94
CA LEU A 46 0.31 12.35 -18.47
C LEU A 46 -0.86 13.18 -19.01
N SER A 47 -2.10 12.73 -18.84
CA SER A 47 -3.26 13.53 -19.22
C SER A 47 -3.32 14.82 -18.38
N ARG A 48 -3.87 15.87 -18.98
CA ARG A 48 -4.00 17.19 -18.35
C ARG A 48 -4.74 17.10 -17.00
N ASP A 49 -5.88 16.45 -17.01
CA ASP A 49 -6.77 16.40 -15.85
C ASP A 49 -6.17 15.58 -14.71
N ASN A 50 -5.46 14.50 -15.02
CA ASN A 50 -4.70 13.73 -14.04
C ASN A 50 -3.56 14.55 -13.41
N ILE A 51 -2.84 15.35 -14.21
CA ILE A 51 -1.76 16.21 -13.69
C ILE A 51 -2.30 17.33 -12.80
N LEU A 52 -3.40 17.95 -13.17
CA LEU A 52 -4.01 19.02 -12.37
C LEU A 52 -4.64 18.48 -11.09
N LEU A 53 -5.25 17.29 -11.14
CA LEU A 53 -5.71 16.57 -9.95
C LEU A 53 -4.53 16.24 -9.02
N ALA A 54 -3.40 15.78 -9.57
CA ALA A 54 -2.20 15.48 -8.80
C ALA A 54 -1.66 16.72 -8.09
N TYR A 55 -1.63 17.86 -8.76
CA TYR A 55 -1.26 19.13 -8.15
C TYR A 55 -2.18 19.50 -6.98
N ARG A 56 -3.50 19.39 -7.17
CA ARG A 56 -4.48 19.70 -6.12
C ARG A 56 -4.33 18.78 -4.90
N ASN A 57 -4.10 17.49 -5.13
CA ASN A 57 -3.88 16.53 -4.06
C ASN A 57 -2.58 16.80 -3.28
N ILE A 58 -1.49 17.19 -3.95
CA ILE A 58 -0.24 17.56 -3.28
C ILE A 58 -0.40 18.85 -2.49
N LYS A 59 -1.06 19.87 -3.06
CA LYS A 59 -1.27 21.16 -2.42
C LYS A 59 -2.00 21.03 -1.08
N ALA A 60 -2.91 20.09 -0.96
CA ALA A 60 -3.65 19.82 0.28
C ALA A 60 -2.79 19.19 1.40
N ASN A 61 -1.60 18.67 1.09
CA ASN A 61 -0.74 18.01 2.07
C ASN A 61 0.12 19.04 2.83
N GLY A 62 0.19 18.97 4.17
CA GLY A 62 1.01 19.86 4.98
C GLY A 62 2.50 19.89 4.65
N GLY A 63 3.04 18.81 4.09
CA GLY A 63 4.43 18.72 3.60
C GLY A 63 4.70 19.40 2.24
N SER A 64 3.69 19.95 1.57
CA SER A 64 3.82 20.53 0.23
C SER A 64 4.75 21.75 0.15
N TYR A 65 4.86 22.49 1.24
CA TYR A 65 5.77 23.63 1.37
C TYR A 65 7.21 23.24 1.74
N THR A 66 7.47 21.99 2.06
CA THR A 66 8.84 21.53 2.37
C THR A 66 9.62 21.33 1.06
N ALA A 67 10.67 22.15 0.85
CA ALA A 67 11.47 22.10 -0.36
C ALA A 67 12.36 20.85 -0.43
N GLY A 68 12.60 20.34 -1.65
CA GLY A 68 13.61 19.31 -1.95
C GLY A 68 15.03 19.88 -2.01
N THR A 69 15.90 19.23 -2.81
CA THR A 69 17.29 19.68 -3.03
C THR A 69 17.38 20.88 -3.97
N ASP A 70 16.32 21.20 -4.69
CA ASP A 70 16.24 22.34 -5.63
C ASP A 70 15.63 23.61 -5.02
N ASN A 71 15.38 23.58 -3.70
CA ASN A 71 14.77 24.67 -2.93
C ASN A 71 13.38 25.13 -3.42
N LYS A 72 12.69 24.28 -4.24
CA LYS A 72 11.34 24.55 -4.73
C LYS A 72 10.28 23.81 -3.93
N ASN A 73 9.11 24.44 -3.81
CA ASN A 73 7.95 23.91 -3.12
C ASN A 73 6.66 24.07 -3.95
N ILE A 74 5.50 23.82 -3.37
CA ILE A 74 4.21 23.84 -4.10
C ILE A 74 3.84 25.23 -4.62
N SER A 75 4.29 26.31 -3.97
CA SER A 75 4.01 27.68 -4.41
C SER A 75 4.66 27.97 -5.76
N ASP A 76 5.86 27.45 -6.02
CA ASP A 76 6.56 27.59 -7.30
C ASP A 76 5.81 26.94 -8.47
N ILE A 77 4.98 25.94 -8.20
CA ILE A 77 4.08 25.35 -9.20
C ILE A 77 2.81 26.18 -9.30
N GLY A 78 2.28 26.63 -8.16
CA GLY A 78 1.02 27.36 -8.07
C GLY A 78 1.00 28.71 -8.76
N CYS A 79 2.18 29.31 -9.03
CA CYS A 79 2.33 30.54 -9.79
C CYS A 79 2.24 30.35 -11.32
N LEU A 80 2.23 29.09 -11.80
CA LEU A 80 2.23 28.79 -13.23
C LEU A 80 0.81 28.56 -13.75
N PRO A 81 0.53 28.93 -15.01
CA PRO A 81 -0.71 28.54 -15.67
C PRO A 81 -0.90 27.02 -15.69
N PRO A 82 -2.12 26.51 -15.60
CA PRO A 82 -2.38 25.06 -15.59
C PRO A 82 -1.78 24.31 -16.78
N GLU A 83 -1.85 24.89 -17.97
CA GLU A 83 -1.27 24.29 -19.19
C GLU A 83 0.25 24.15 -19.10
N THR A 84 0.93 25.20 -18.61
CA THR A 84 2.38 25.19 -18.39
C THR A 84 2.79 24.11 -17.37
N VAL A 85 1.96 23.88 -16.34
CA VAL A 85 2.21 22.79 -15.38
C VAL A 85 2.12 21.43 -16.08
N ALA A 86 1.07 21.21 -16.88
CA ALA A 86 0.88 19.97 -17.61
C ALA A 86 2.00 19.69 -18.62
N GLU A 87 2.36 20.69 -19.43
CA GLU A 87 3.47 20.60 -20.39
C GLU A 87 4.80 20.31 -19.70
N LYS A 88 5.07 20.95 -18.58
CA LYS A 88 6.31 20.74 -17.84
C LYS A 88 6.40 19.34 -17.23
N VAL A 89 5.31 18.78 -16.73
CA VAL A 89 5.31 17.38 -16.25
C VAL A 89 5.58 16.43 -17.41
N ARG A 90 4.92 16.62 -18.55
CA ARG A 90 5.18 15.83 -19.77
C ARG A 90 6.64 15.93 -20.18
N PHE A 91 7.18 17.14 -20.25
CA PHE A 91 8.60 17.37 -20.61
C PHE A 91 9.56 16.68 -19.62
N ILE A 92 9.31 16.75 -18.31
CA ILE A 92 10.13 16.07 -17.30
C ILE A 92 10.14 14.55 -17.52
N VAL A 93 9.02 13.98 -17.91
CA VAL A 93 8.88 12.53 -18.08
C VAL A 93 9.37 12.04 -19.44
N THR A 94 9.09 12.78 -20.52
CA THR A 94 9.32 12.32 -21.90
C THR A 94 10.36 13.13 -22.67
N GLY A 95 10.70 14.33 -22.23
CA GLY A 95 11.54 15.29 -22.99
C GLY A 95 13.03 14.96 -23.04
N SER A 96 13.51 13.94 -22.34
CA SER A 96 14.90 13.50 -22.33
C SER A 96 15.12 12.27 -23.20
N GLN A 97 16.13 12.25 -24.07
CA GLN A 97 16.54 11.06 -24.83
C GLN A 97 16.85 9.85 -23.95
N HIS A 98 17.16 10.08 -22.67
CA HIS A 98 17.45 9.04 -21.68
C HIS A 98 16.28 8.73 -20.75
N GLY A 99 15.10 9.24 -21.04
CA GLY A 99 13.89 9.11 -20.24
C GLY A 99 13.94 9.89 -18.91
N TYR A 100 12.95 9.64 -18.05
CA TYR A 100 12.80 10.30 -16.77
C TYR A 100 14.02 10.14 -15.84
N ARG A 101 14.51 11.26 -15.30
CA ARG A 101 15.61 11.31 -14.32
C ARG A 101 15.19 12.13 -13.10
N PRO A 102 14.83 11.48 -11.98
CA PRO A 102 14.49 12.20 -10.76
C PRO A 102 15.69 12.99 -10.22
N LYS A 103 15.41 14.15 -9.65
CA LYS A 103 16.41 14.92 -8.92
C LYS A 103 16.79 14.20 -7.62
N PRO A 104 17.98 14.52 -7.04
CA PRO A 104 18.37 13.97 -5.76
C PRO A 104 17.32 14.23 -4.67
N VAL A 105 17.03 13.21 -3.88
CA VAL A 105 16.15 13.28 -2.72
C VAL A 105 16.93 13.87 -1.54
N ARG A 106 16.38 14.86 -0.86
CA ARG A 106 17.00 15.46 0.34
C ARG A 106 16.76 14.60 1.57
N ARG A 107 17.82 14.12 2.20
CA ARG A 107 17.74 13.39 3.47
C ARG A 107 17.47 14.33 4.64
N LYS A 108 16.56 13.96 5.51
CA LYS A 108 16.32 14.61 6.81
C LYS A 108 16.00 13.55 7.85
N ASP A 109 16.75 13.55 8.94
CA ASP A 109 16.50 12.63 10.05
C ASP A 109 15.54 13.27 11.05
N ILE A 110 14.47 12.54 11.39
CA ILE A 110 13.44 13.00 12.34
C ILE A 110 13.63 12.20 13.65
N PRO A 111 13.75 12.87 14.81
CA PRO A 111 13.84 12.20 16.09
C PRO A 111 12.59 11.38 16.40
N LYS A 112 12.75 10.17 16.94
CA LYS A 112 11.68 9.36 17.51
C LYS A 112 11.64 9.53 19.04
N PRO A 113 10.48 9.29 19.69
CA PRO A 113 10.38 9.35 21.16
C PRO A 113 11.36 8.44 21.91
N ASN A 114 11.83 7.37 21.28
CA ASN A 114 12.77 6.42 21.86
C ASN A 114 14.26 6.77 21.63
N GLY A 115 14.56 8.02 21.27
CA GLY A 115 15.93 8.49 21.01
C GLY A 115 16.55 8.05 19.68
N LYS A 116 15.88 7.19 18.90
CA LYS A 116 16.32 6.82 17.55
C LYS A 116 15.85 7.86 16.54
N THR A 117 16.46 7.89 15.36
CA THR A 117 16.02 8.75 14.25
C THR A 117 15.23 7.95 13.21
N ARG A 118 14.34 8.65 12.52
CA ARG A 118 13.65 8.15 11.33
C ARG A 118 14.19 8.87 10.11
N PRO A 119 14.82 8.16 9.19
CA PRO A 119 15.33 8.76 7.97
C PRO A 119 14.18 9.12 7.02
N LEU A 120 13.99 10.41 6.75
CA LEU A 120 12.99 10.89 5.79
C LEU A 120 13.69 11.35 4.51
N GLY A 121 13.24 10.88 3.36
CA GLY A 121 13.66 11.37 2.06
C GLY A 121 12.62 12.35 1.49
N ILE A 122 13.04 13.55 1.17
CA ILE A 122 12.17 14.61 0.62
C ILE A 122 12.50 14.79 -0.87
N PRO A 123 11.69 14.22 -1.79
CA PRO A 123 11.88 14.44 -3.23
C PRO A 123 11.58 15.90 -3.61
N CYS A 124 12.16 16.38 -4.71
CA CYS A 124 11.82 17.68 -5.27
C CYS A 124 10.33 17.75 -5.64
N ILE A 125 9.76 18.95 -5.59
CA ILE A 125 8.30 19.12 -5.74
C ILE A 125 7.77 18.61 -7.09
N TRP A 126 8.52 18.79 -8.17
CA TRP A 126 8.18 18.28 -9.49
C TRP A 126 8.22 16.75 -9.56
N ASP A 127 9.17 16.10 -8.88
CA ASP A 127 9.23 14.65 -8.78
C ASP A 127 8.08 14.10 -7.92
N ARG A 128 7.67 14.86 -6.88
CA ARG A 128 6.46 14.53 -6.11
C ARG A 128 5.21 14.59 -6.99
N LEU A 129 5.13 15.59 -7.90
CA LEU A 129 4.00 15.70 -8.82
C LEU A 129 3.96 14.53 -9.81
N VAL A 130 5.10 14.12 -10.37
CA VAL A 130 5.20 12.91 -11.20
C VAL A 130 4.78 11.66 -10.41
N GLN A 131 5.27 11.50 -9.19
CA GLN A 131 4.89 10.35 -8.34
C GLN A 131 3.39 10.33 -8.04
N GLN A 132 2.75 11.49 -7.83
CA GLN A 132 1.33 11.58 -7.58
C GLN A 132 0.51 11.25 -8.84
N CYS A 133 0.94 11.71 -10.02
CA CYS A 133 0.30 11.35 -11.28
C CYS A 133 0.29 9.83 -11.50
N ILE A 134 1.40 9.17 -11.21
CA ILE A 134 1.53 7.72 -11.30
C ILE A 134 0.65 7.04 -10.24
N LYS A 135 0.78 7.47 -8.97
CA LYS A 135 0.06 6.86 -7.84
C LYS A 135 -1.43 6.78 -8.11
N GLN A 136 -2.07 7.90 -8.47
CA GLN A 136 -3.53 7.95 -8.59
C GLN A 136 -4.09 7.11 -9.74
N VAL A 137 -3.29 6.80 -10.76
CA VAL A 137 -3.68 5.90 -11.86
C VAL A 137 -3.48 4.42 -11.48
N ILE A 138 -2.37 4.07 -10.81
CA ILE A 138 -2.11 2.67 -10.48
C ILE A 138 -2.77 2.23 -9.16
N GLU A 139 -3.16 3.15 -8.29
CA GLU A 139 -3.79 2.84 -7.00
C GLU A 139 -5.09 2.05 -7.17
N PRO A 140 -6.06 2.43 -8.01
CA PRO A 140 -7.29 1.64 -8.22
C PRO A 140 -7.00 0.23 -8.79
N ILE A 141 -6.00 0.09 -9.67
CA ILE A 141 -5.58 -1.22 -10.21
C ILE A 141 -5.09 -2.13 -9.07
N CYS A 142 -4.29 -1.57 -8.15
CA CYS A 142 -3.77 -2.31 -7.00
C CYS A 142 -4.84 -2.59 -5.96
N GLU A 143 -5.72 -1.61 -5.68
CA GLU A 143 -6.81 -1.74 -4.70
C GLU A 143 -7.75 -2.90 -5.01
N ALA A 144 -8.03 -3.17 -6.29
CA ALA A 144 -8.82 -4.30 -6.74
C ALA A 144 -8.23 -5.67 -6.33
N LYS A 145 -6.92 -5.73 -6.08
CA LYS A 145 -6.18 -6.97 -5.80
C LYS A 145 -5.67 -7.08 -4.36
N PHE A 146 -5.75 -6.00 -3.59
CA PHE A 146 -5.29 -6.01 -2.21
C PHE A 146 -6.20 -6.82 -1.29
N SER A 147 -5.61 -7.44 -0.27
CA SER A 147 -6.33 -8.16 0.77
C SER A 147 -7.27 -7.22 1.54
N ASP A 148 -8.45 -7.76 1.91
CA ASP A 148 -9.39 -7.07 2.80
C ASP A 148 -8.89 -6.94 4.24
N ASN A 149 -7.84 -7.67 4.60
CA ASN A 149 -7.23 -7.64 5.93
C ASN A 149 -6.07 -6.62 6.02
N SER A 150 -5.82 -5.85 4.95
CA SER A 150 -4.84 -4.76 4.90
C SER A 150 -5.53 -3.39 4.94
N TYR A 151 -5.09 -2.49 5.84
CA TYR A 151 -5.80 -1.24 6.14
C TYR A 151 -4.94 0.02 5.95
N GLY A 152 -3.64 -0.03 6.25
CA GLY A 152 -2.78 1.14 6.22
C GLY A 152 -2.50 1.70 4.82
N PHE A 153 -2.48 3.02 4.68
CA PHE A 153 -2.20 3.75 3.44
C PHE A 153 -3.16 3.46 2.27
N ARG A 154 -4.36 3.02 2.56
CA ARG A 154 -5.37 2.68 1.56
C ARG A 154 -6.55 3.65 1.61
N PRO A 155 -7.16 4.00 0.45
CA PRO A 155 -8.36 4.82 0.43
C PRO A 155 -9.51 4.12 1.17
N ASN A 156 -10.35 4.89 1.85
CA ASN A 156 -11.53 4.43 2.57
C ASN A 156 -11.27 3.36 3.66
N ARG A 157 -10.02 3.23 4.13
CA ARG A 157 -9.64 2.35 5.23
C ARG A 157 -8.91 3.15 6.30
N SER A 158 -9.11 2.78 7.54
CA SER A 158 -8.61 3.52 8.69
C SER A 158 -8.07 2.62 9.80
N VAL A 159 -7.46 3.23 10.82
CA VAL A 159 -7.02 2.55 12.05
C VAL A 159 -8.20 1.86 12.73
N GLU A 160 -9.35 2.54 12.82
CA GLU A 160 -10.57 2.04 13.47
C GLU A 160 -11.05 0.74 12.81
N HIS A 161 -10.98 0.64 11.48
CA HIS A 161 -11.33 -0.59 10.76
C HIS A 161 -10.40 -1.74 11.13
N ALA A 162 -9.09 -1.51 11.25
CA ALA A 162 -8.12 -2.52 11.67
C ALA A 162 -8.36 -2.95 13.11
N VAL A 163 -8.64 -2.01 14.01
CA VAL A 163 -8.96 -2.26 15.42
C VAL A 163 -10.26 -3.05 15.54
N GLN A 164 -11.31 -2.68 14.81
CA GLN A 164 -12.59 -3.40 14.80
C GLN A 164 -12.41 -4.85 14.29
N LYS A 165 -11.59 -5.05 13.26
CA LYS A 165 -11.26 -6.39 12.77
C LYS A 165 -10.52 -7.21 13.84
N THR A 166 -9.54 -6.61 14.51
CA THR A 166 -8.81 -7.22 15.63
C THR A 166 -9.78 -7.62 16.76
N TYR A 167 -10.67 -6.72 17.15
CA TYR A 167 -11.71 -7.01 18.14
C TYR A 167 -12.56 -8.22 17.74
N THR A 168 -12.97 -8.31 16.48
CA THR A 168 -13.74 -9.44 15.95
C THR A 168 -12.94 -10.75 16.07
N MET A 169 -11.64 -10.75 15.75
CA MET A 169 -10.78 -11.93 15.89
C MET A 169 -10.70 -12.40 17.34
N LEU A 170 -10.53 -11.47 18.27
CA LEU A 170 -10.37 -11.77 19.70
C LEU A 170 -11.69 -12.20 20.36
N GLN A 171 -12.76 -11.41 20.21
CA GLN A 171 -14.00 -11.58 20.97
C GLN A 171 -14.97 -12.58 20.32
N ARG A 172 -15.15 -12.51 19.00
CA ARG A 172 -16.12 -13.38 18.30
C ARG A 172 -15.53 -14.71 17.85
N MET A 173 -14.26 -14.70 17.42
CA MET A 173 -13.61 -15.90 16.91
C MET A 173 -12.78 -16.63 17.97
N ASN A 174 -12.58 -16.05 19.15
CA ASN A 174 -11.79 -16.62 20.26
C ASN A 174 -10.34 -16.95 19.88
N LEU A 175 -9.68 -16.08 19.08
CA LEU A 175 -8.30 -16.24 18.67
C LEU A 175 -7.38 -15.43 19.60
N HIS A 176 -7.05 -16.00 20.75
CA HIS A 176 -6.37 -15.26 21.84
C HIS A 176 -4.85 -15.31 21.81
N TYR A 177 -4.24 -16.08 20.91
CA TYR A 177 -2.79 -16.08 20.72
C TYR A 177 -2.46 -15.16 19.54
N VAL A 178 -1.89 -14.01 19.85
CA VAL A 178 -1.53 -12.96 18.88
C VAL A 178 -0.03 -13.02 18.67
N ILE A 179 0.38 -13.11 17.41
CA ILE A 179 1.77 -12.98 17.01
C ILE A 179 1.96 -11.54 16.53
N GLU A 180 2.74 -10.77 17.26
CA GLU A 180 3.17 -9.43 16.87
C GLU A 180 4.42 -9.58 16.01
N PHE A 181 4.37 -9.10 14.78
CA PHE A 181 5.51 -9.10 13.87
C PHE A 181 6.05 -7.69 13.66
N ASP A 182 7.37 -7.57 13.61
CA ASP A 182 8.07 -6.33 13.24
C ASP A 182 9.12 -6.66 12.16
N ILE A 183 9.00 -6.03 11.01
CA ILE A 183 9.97 -6.17 9.92
C ILE A 183 11.06 -5.11 10.10
N LYS A 184 12.31 -5.55 10.18
CA LYS A 184 13.45 -4.66 10.44
C LYS A 184 13.70 -3.71 9.27
N GLY A 185 13.49 -2.41 9.52
CA GLY A 185 13.74 -1.38 8.51
C GLY A 185 13.03 -1.63 7.19
N PHE A 186 11.75 -1.98 7.22
CA PHE A 186 10.99 -2.43 6.06
C PHE A 186 11.20 -1.56 4.83
N PHE A 187 10.93 -0.24 4.94
CA PHE A 187 11.04 0.68 3.81
C PHE A 187 12.46 0.77 3.22
N ASP A 188 13.48 0.59 4.05
CA ASP A 188 14.88 0.70 3.64
C ASP A 188 15.42 -0.61 3.01
N ASN A 189 14.68 -1.72 3.14
CA ASN A 189 15.12 -3.04 2.71
C ASN A 189 14.31 -3.67 1.57
N VAL A 190 13.31 -2.96 1.01
CA VAL A 190 12.52 -3.47 -0.12
C VAL A 190 13.41 -3.77 -1.32
N ASN A 191 13.39 -5.00 -1.80
CA ASN A 191 14.15 -5.42 -2.98
C ASN A 191 13.51 -4.89 -4.26
N HIS A 192 14.22 -4.02 -5.01
CA HIS A 192 13.71 -3.38 -6.23
C HIS A 192 13.31 -4.39 -7.30
N SER A 193 14.11 -5.42 -7.56
CA SER A 193 13.83 -6.43 -8.60
C SER A 193 12.61 -7.28 -8.25
N LYS A 194 12.41 -7.59 -6.97
CA LYS A 194 11.22 -8.27 -6.47
C LYS A 194 9.99 -7.38 -6.64
N LEU A 195 10.06 -6.13 -6.22
CA LEU A 195 8.97 -5.17 -6.34
C LEU A 195 8.53 -4.98 -7.81
N MET A 196 9.47 -4.88 -8.77
CA MET A 196 9.11 -4.79 -10.19
C MET A 196 8.30 -6.00 -10.67
N ARG A 197 8.68 -7.22 -10.23
CA ARG A 197 7.91 -8.44 -10.55
C ARG A 197 6.54 -8.45 -9.88
N GLN A 198 6.42 -7.91 -8.67
CA GLN A 198 5.14 -7.79 -7.98
C GLN A 198 4.22 -6.77 -8.64
N ILE A 199 4.74 -5.62 -9.11
CA ILE A 199 3.99 -4.65 -9.91
C ILE A 199 3.47 -5.31 -11.21
N TRP A 200 4.32 -6.07 -11.87
CA TRP A 200 3.93 -6.84 -13.05
C TRP A 200 2.81 -7.84 -12.73
N ALA A 201 2.93 -8.58 -11.63
CA ALA A 201 1.91 -9.54 -11.18
C ALA A 201 0.58 -8.87 -10.77
N MET A 202 0.59 -7.57 -10.45
CA MET A 202 -0.62 -6.76 -10.27
C MET A 202 -1.32 -6.41 -11.59
N GLY A 203 -0.81 -6.86 -12.74
CA GLY A 203 -1.36 -6.59 -14.07
C GLY A 203 -0.87 -5.28 -14.69
N ILE A 204 0.10 -4.60 -14.09
CA ILE A 204 0.69 -3.38 -14.63
C ILE A 204 1.84 -3.79 -15.55
N HIS A 205 1.55 -3.88 -16.85
CA HIS A 205 2.46 -4.37 -17.89
C HIS A 205 3.03 -3.25 -18.77
N ASP A 206 2.83 -2.00 -18.40
CA ASP A 206 3.41 -0.83 -19.07
C ASP A 206 4.91 -0.73 -18.75
N LYS A 207 5.73 -1.05 -19.76
CA LYS A 207 7.20 -1.09 -19.62
C LYS A 207 7.79 0.30 -19.32
N GLN A 208 7.23 1.36 -19.90
CA GLN A 208 7.69 2.72 -19.67
C GLN A 208 7.39 3.15 -18.23
N LEU A 209 6.20 2.87 -17.73
CA LEU A 209 5.83 3.12 -16.34
C LEU A 209 6.75 2.37 -15.36
N ILE A 210 6.99 1.08 -15.60
CA ILE A 210 7.89 0.26 -14.76
C ILE A 210 9.32 0.85 -14.77
N PHE A 211 9.80 1.31 -15.92
CA PHE A 211 11.09 1.98 -16.02
C PHE A 211 11.11 3.26 -15.17
N ILE A 212 10.06 4.09 -15.21
CA ILE A 212 9.95 5.32 -14.41
C ILE A 212 9.93 4.99 -12.91
N ILE A 213 9.14 4.01 -12.47
CA ILE A 213 9.11 3.57 -11.08
C ILE A 213 10.50 3.11 -10.61
N LYS A 214 11.21 2.35 -11.45
CA LYS A 214 12.58 1.92 -11.16
C LYS A 214 13.54 3.11 -11.02
N ARG A 215 13.37 4.17 -11.83
CA ARG A 215 14.15 5.39 -11.70
C ARG A 215 13.84 6.15 -10.40
N ILE A 216 12.56 6.23 -10.01
CA ILE A 216 12.14 6.82 -8.72
C ILE A 216 12.80 6.10 -7.55
N LEU A 217 12.82 4.76 -7.55
CA LEU A 217 13.44 3.95 -6.49
C LEU A 217 14.96 4.12 -6.42
N LYS A 218 15.60 4.39 -7.56
CA LYS A 218 17.05 4.63 -7.68
C LYS A 218 17.43 6.11 -7.65
N ALA A 219 16.50 7.00 -7.28
CA ALA A 219 16.80 8.42 -7.16
C ALA A 219 17.98 8.64 -6.19
N PRO A 220 19.01 9.41 -6.57
CA PRO A 220 20.12 9.71 -5.67
C PRO A 220 19.63 10.34 -4.37
N ILE A 221 20.24 10.01 -3.25
CA ILE A 221 19.90 10.58 -1.93
C ILE A 221 21.04 11.50 -1.52
N ARG A 222 20.74 12.78 -1.33
CA ARG A 222 21.70 13.77 -0.82
C ARG A 222 21.64 13.76 0.70
N MET A 223 22.75 13.37 1.30
CA MET A 223 22.92 13.29 2.74
C MET A 223 23.18 14.66 3.38
N PRO A 224 22.96 14.83 4.70
CA PRO A 224 23.22 16.10 5.39
C PRO A 224 24.67 16.58 5.31
N ASP A 225 25.62 15.68 5.19
CA ASP A 225 27.05 15.95 5.01
C ASP A 225 27.43 16.35 3.59
N GLY A 226 26.44 16.42 2.65
CA GLY A 226 26.65 16.76 1.25
C GLY A 226 26.99 15.57 0.35
N THR A 227 27.25 14.39 0.88
CA THR A 227 27.49 13.18 0.09
C THR A 227 26.24 12.72 -0.64
N THR A 228 26.41 11.94 -1.71
CA THR A 228 25.30 11.40 -2.49
C THR A 228 25.37 9.87 -2.51
N LEU A 229 24.28 9.24 -2.09
CA LEU A 229 24.10 7.79 -2.11
C LEU A 229 23.13 7.40 -3.21
N ILE A 230 23.44 6.37 -4.00
CA ILE A 230 22.49 5.73 -4.93
C ILE A 230 21.97 4.45 -4.26
N PRO A 231 20.65 4.37 -3.94
CA PRO A 231 20.10 3.20 -3.28
C PRO A 231 20.04 2.01 -4.24
N ASP A 232 20.43 0.83 -3.77
CA ASP A 232 20.29 -0.46 -4.43
C ASP A 232 19.00 -1.20 -4.02
N LYS A 233 18.43 -0.82 -2.88
CA LYS A 233 17.19 -1.33 -2.28
C LYS A 233 16.45 -0.23 -1.54
N GLY A 234 15.27 -0.54 -1.08
CA GLY A 234 14.42 0.37 -0.29
C GLY A 234 13.50 1.24 -1.14
N THR A 235 12.54 1.83 -0.47
CA THR A 235 11.66 2.86 -1.00
C THR A 235 11.88 4.14 -0.20
N PRO A 236 12.01 5.32 -0.83
CA PRO A 236 12.29 6.55 -0.09
C PRO A 236 11.17 6.85 0.90
N GLN A 237 11.49 6.84 2.21
CA GLN A 237 10.55 7.24 3.25
C GLN A 237 10.21 8.72 3.09
N GLY A 238 8.98 9.03 2.65
CA GLY A 238 8.52 10.38 2.31
C GLY A 238 8.26 10.59 0.80
N GLY A 239 8.55 9.60 -0.04
CA GLY A 239 8.05 9.55 -1.41
C GLY A 239 6.53 9.32 -1.45
N ILE A 240 5.84 10.04 -2.32
CA ILE A 240 4.36 9.97 -2.43
C ILE A 240 3.86 8.57 -2.84
N ILE A 241 4.60 7.90 -3.71
CA ILE A 241 4.25 6.56 -4.18
C ILE A 241 4.67 5.45 -3.20
N SER A 242 5.58 5.72 -2.26
CA SER A 242 6.19 4.70 -1.41
C SER A 242 5.20 3.91 -0.56
N PRO A 243 4.14 4.51 0.02
CA PRO A 243 3.12 3.76 0.75
C PRO A 243 2.38 2.72 -0.11
N LEU A 244 2.05 3.08 -1.36
CA LEU A 244 1.41 2.15 -2.30
C LEU A 244 2.37 1.00 -2.67
N LEU A 245 3.62 1.31 -2.96
CA LEU A 245 4.64 0.29 -3.26
C LEU A 245 4.87 -0.65 -2.07
N ALA A 246 4.85 -0.14 -0.85
CA ALA A 246 4.91 -0.92 0.38
C ALA A 246 3.74 -1.93 0.48
N ASN A 247 2.53 -1.47 0.17
CA ASN A 247 1.36 -2.34 0.15
C ASN A 247 1.45 -3.41 -0.95
N ILE A 248 1.99 -3.10 -2.13
CA ILE A 248 2.23 -4.09 -3.19
C ILE A 248 3.17 -5.19 -2.70
N VAL A 249 4.27 -4.83 -2.02
CA VAL A 249 5.23 -5.81 -1.48
C VAL A 249 4.56 -6.74 -0.48
N LEU A 250 3.82 -6.19 0.47
CA LEU A 250 3.23 -6.96 1.57
C LEU A 250 1.93 -7.66 1.20
N ASN A 251 1.28 -7.31 0.09
CA ASN A 251 0.09 -8.01 -0.39
C ASN A 251 0.38 -9.50 -0.69
N GLU A 252 1.61 -9.83 -1.10
CA GLU A 252 2.02 -11.23 -1.32
C GLU A 252 2.01 -12.02 0.00
N LEU A 253 2.40 -11.39 1.12
CA LEU A 253 2.29 -11.96 2.46
C LEU A 253 0.83 -12.14 2.87
N ASP A 254 0.00 -11.10 2.69
CA ASP A 254 -1.42 -11.17 3.02
C ASP A 254 -2.09 -12.34 2.31
N LYS A 255 -1.91 -12.44 0.98
CA LYS A 255 -2.49 -13.51 0.16
C LYS A 255 -1.96 -14.89 0.54
N TRP A 256 -0.68 -15.00 0.88
CA TRP A 256 -0.11 -16.26 1.34
C TRP A 256 -0.72 -16.70 2.68
N VAL A 257 -0.79 -15.81 3.68
CA VAL A 257 -1.42 -16.14 4.98
C VAL A 257 -2.90 -16.53 4.80
N GLU A 258 -3.63 -15.81 3.97
CA GLU A 258 -5.03 -16.13 3.65
C GLU A 258 -5.18 -17.51 2.99
N SER A 259 -4.23 -17.89 2.13
CA SER A 259 -4.24 -19.19 1.45
C SER A 259 -4.02 -20.38 2.39
N GLN A 260 -3.39 -20.15 3.55
CA GLN A 260 -3.14 -21.21 4.53
C GLN A 260 -4.40 -21.60 5.31
N TRP A 261 -5.41 -20.69 5.40
CA TRP A 261 -6.64 -20.96 6.13
C TRP A 261 -7.90 -20.40 5.44
N GLN A 262 -8.04 -19.08 5.34
CA GLN A 262 -9.27 -18.40 4.89
C GLN A 262 -9.67 -18.77 3.46
N ASN A 263 -8.69 -18.91 2.58
CA ASN A 263 -8.83 -19.20 1.15
C ASN A 263 -8.22 -20.55 0.78
N HIS A 264 -8.04 -21.45 1.77
CA HIS A 264 -7.55 -22.81 1.52
C HIS A 264 -8.53 -23.58 0.62
N PRO A 265 -8.08 -24.44 -0.30
CA PRO A 265 -8.95 -25.20 -1.21
C PRO A 265 -10.07 -25.98 -0.51
N LEU A 266 -9.80 -26.54 0.65
CA LEU A 266 -10.80 -27.26 1.48
C LEU A 266 -11.97 -26.37 1.92
N VAL A 267 -11.83 -25.04 1.92
CA VAL A 267 -12.96 -24.15 2.23
C VAL A 267 -14.03 -24.25 1.15
N LYS A 268 -13.63 -24.39 -0.12
CA LYS A 268 -14.58 -24.60 -1.22
C LYS A 268 -15.19 -26.00 -1.17
N GLU A 269 -14.39 -27.00 -0.84
CA GLU A 269 -14.83 -28.41 -0.74
C GLU A 269 -15.83 -28.64 0.39
N TYR A 270 -15.59 -28.07 1.57
CA TYR A 270 -16.40 -28.29 2.75
C TYR A 270 -17.46 -27.22 3.01
N GLY A 271 -17.39 -26.09 2.30
CA GLY A 271 -18.39 -25.04 2.34
C GLY A 271 -19.63 -25.42 1.50
N TYR A 272 -20.66 -24.64 1.61
CA TYR A 272 -21.90 -24.83 0.85
C TYR A 272 -22.60 -23.51 0.59
N GLU A 273 -23.37 -23.48 -0.50
CA GLU A 273 -24.25 -22.36 -0.78
C GLU A 273 -25.47 -22.37 0.15
N ARG A 274 -25.75 -21.23 0.74
CA ARG A 274 -26.90 -21.00 1.60
C ARG A 274 -27.75 -19.87 1.04
N LYS A 275 -29.02 -20.14 0.82
CA LYS A 275 -29.99 -19.12 0.44
C LYS A 275 -30.43 -18.35 1.69
N ILE A 276 -30.24 -17.04 1.70
CA ILE A 276 -30.70 -16.12 2.74
C ILE A 276 -31.60 -15.08 2.06
N ARG A 277 -32.90 -15.15 2.30
CA ARG A 277 -33.91 -14.34 1.62
C ARG A 277 -33.76 -14.47 0.08
N ASN A 278 -33.43 -13.37 -0.62
CA ASN A 278 -33.30 -13.32 -2.09
C ASN A 278 -31.85 -13.43 -2.58
N SER A 279 -30.88 -13.69 -1.70
CA SER A 279 -29.46 -13.83 -2.06
C SER A 279 -28.93 -15.22 -1.74
N ILE A 280 -28.00 -15.70 -2.59
CA ILE A 280 -27.22 -16.91 -2.33
C ILE A 280 -25.88 -16.45 -1.76
N THR A 281 -25.53 -16.97 -0.58
CA THR A 281 -24.25 -16.70 0.07
C THR A 281 -23.50 -18.01 0.31
N PHE A 282 -22.18 -17.99 0.16
CA PHE A 282 -21.34 -19.14 0.45
C PHE A 282 -21.00 -19.20 1.93
N ASP A 283 -21.51 -20.21 2.64
CA ASP A 283 -21.27 -20.42 4.07
C ASP A 283 -19.99 -21.24 4.30
N ARG A 284 -19.01 -20.61 4.94
CA ARG A 284 -17.70 -21.18 5.27
C ARG A 284 -17.63 -21.80 6.67
N SER A 285 -18.69 -21.65 7.49
CA SER A 285 -18.66 -22.03 8.92
C SER A 285 -18.37 -23.51 9.12
N LYS A 286 -19.07 -24.37 8.37
CA LYS A 286 -18.89 -25.83 8.42
C LYS A 286 -17.50 -26.24 7.92
N ALA A 287 -16.97 -25.55 6.89
CA ALA A 287 -15.63 -25.79 6.38
C ALA A 287 -14.58 -25.57 7.47
N PHE A 288 -14.62 -24.44 8.15
CA PHE A 288 -13.67 -24.15 9.23
C PHE A 288 -13.77 -25.13 10.40
N LEU A 289 -14.99 -25.61 10.73
CA LEU A 289 -15.16 -26.65 11.75
C LEU A 289 -14.52 -27.99 11.37
N LYS A 290 -14.65 -28.41 10.09
CA LYS A 290 -14.00 -29.62 9.58
C LYS A 290 -12.47 -29.42 9.51
N MET A 291 -11.99 -28.28 9.00
CA MET A 291 -10.57 -27.99 8.88
C MET A 291 -9.84 -27.96 10.23
N ARG A 292 -10.49 -27.53 11.33
CA ARG A 292 -9.92 -27.60 12.69
C ARG A 292 -9.63 -29.02 13.16
N LYS A 293 -10.25 -30.05 12.56
CA LYS A 293 -9.99 -31.46 12.84
C LYS A 293 -8.83 -32.03 12.00
N THR A 294 -8.28 -31.25 11.09
CA THR A 294 -7.12 -31.63 10.28
C THR A 294 -5.82 -31.12 10.92
N GLY A 295 -4.67 -31.39 10.29
CA GLY A 295 -3.38 -30.85 10.69
C GLY A 295 -3.14 -29.37 10.33
N LEU A 296 -4.10 -28.72 9.67
CA LEU A 296 -3.99 -27.30 9.25
C LEU A 296 -4.00 -26.36 10.46
N LYS A 297 -3.27 -25.24 10.33
CA LYS A 297 -3.16 -24.24 11.39
C LYS A 297 -4.12 -23.07 11.13
N GLU A 298 -5.03 -22.85 12.09
CA GLU A 298 -5.97 -21.73 12.02
C GLU A 298 -5.22 -20.42 12.25
N MET A 299 -5.13 -19.59 11.21
CA MET A 299 -4.44 -18.29 11.25
C MET A 299 -5.19 -17.22 10.48
N TYR A 300 -5.17 -15.99 10.99
CA TYR A 300 -5.77 -14.81 10.36
C TYR A 300 -4.82 -13.62 10.51
N ILE A 301 -4.72 -12.80 9.49
CA ILE A 301 -3.88 -11.60 9.50
C ILE A 301 -4.74 -10.33 9.62
N VAL A 302 -4.22 -9.33 10.33
CA VAL A 302 -4.66 -7.93 10.29
C VAL A 302 -3.41 -7.08 10.13
N ARG A 303 -3.34 -6.30 9.06
CA ARG A 303 -2.18 -5.50 8.72
C ARG A 303 -2.51 -4.01 8.56
N TYR A 304 -1.71 -3.16 9.16
CA TYR A 304 -1.72 -1.72 8.95
C TYR A 304 -0.31 -1.27 8.53
N ALA A 305 -0.11 -1.00 7.24
CA ALA A 305 1.21 -0.74 6.65
C ALA A 305 2.18 -1.92 6.87
N ASP A 306 3.30 -1.69 7.54
CA ASP A 306 4.30 -2.69 7.94
C ASP A 306 4.05 -3.30 9.34
N ASP A 307 3.12 -2.73 10.11
CA ASP A 307 2.69 -3.30 11.40
C ASP A 307 1.56 -4.32 11.17
N PHE A 308 1.80 -5.58 11.52
CA PHE A 308 0.78 -6.61 11.36
C PHE A 308 0.75 -7.61 12.52
N ARG A 309 -0.43 -8.19 12.71
CA ARG A 309 -0.70 -9.21 13.71
C ARG A 309 -1.28 -10.44 13.05
N ILE A 310 -0.85 -11.62 13.54
CA ILE A 310 -1.47 -12.89 13.15
C ILE A 310 -2.14 -13.50 14.38
N PHE A 311 -3.36 -13.91 14.22
CA PHE A 311 -4.25 -14.41 15.27
C PHE A 311 -4.39 -15.92 15.14
N CYS A 312 -4.12 -16.64 16.23
CA CYS A 312 -4.21 -18.10 16.32
C CYS A 312 -5.07 -18.51 17.52
N ARG A 313 -5.59 -19.73 17.49
CA ARG A 313 -6.46 -20.27 18.54
C ARG A 313 -5.70 -20.78 19.76
N ASN A 314 -4.59 -21.45 19.53
CA ASN A 314 -3.79 -22.08 20.57
C ASN A 314 -2.29 -21.71 20.45
N LYS A 315 -1.52 -22.04 21.49
CA LYS A 315 -0.09 -21.68 21.57
C LYS A 315 0.76 -22.45 20.55
N GLU A 316 0.45 -23.70 20.32
CA GLU A 316 1.22 -24.54 19.40
C GLU A 316 1.10 -24.06 17.96
N ASP A 317 -0.13 -23.76 17.51
CA ASP A 317 -0.37 -23.18 16.20
C ASP A 317 0.34 -21.82 16.05
N ALA A 318 0.32 -20.99 17.11
CA ALA A 318 1.01 -19.69 17.08
C ALA A 318 2.53 -19.84 16.95
N LEU A 319 3.16 -20.83 17.61
CA LEU A 319 4.58 -21.10 17.49
C LEU A 319 4.93 -21.53 16.06
N ARG A 320 4.25 -22.53 15.53
CA ARG A 320 4.48 -23.02 14.15
C ARG A 320 4.20 -21.95 13.10
N THR A 321 3.13 -21.15 13.30
CA THR A 321 2.81 -20.03 12.41
C THR A 321 3.90 -18.96 12.43
N LYS A 322 4.43 -18.62 13.63
CA LYS A 322 5.53 -17.65 13.74
C LYS A 322 6.75 -18.11 12.96
N GLU A 323 7.15 -19.36 13.09
CA GLU A 323 8.29 -19.95 12.36
C GLU A 323 8.07 -19.91 10.85
N ALA A 324 6.91 -20.40 10.38
CA ALA A 324 6.57 -20.44 8.97
C ALA A 324 6.52 -19.04 8.32
N VAL A 325 5.88 -18.07 8.99
CA VAL A 325 5.79 -16.69 8.51
C VAL A 325 7.16 -16.03 8.49
N THR A 326 7.99 -16.25 9.50
CA THR A 326 9.37 -15.71 9.55
C THR A 326 10.21 -16.26 8.40
N ALA A 327 10.19 -17.58 8.19
CA ALA A 327 10.89 -18.22 7.06
C ALA A 327 10.38 -17.67 5.71
N TRP A 328 9.07 -17.57 5.55
CA TRP A 328 8.46 -17.06 4.32
C TRP A 328 8.87 -15.61 4.02
N ILE A 329 8.84 -14.71 5.01
CA ILE A 329 9.28 -13.31 4.86
C ILE A 329 10.75 -13.26 4.45
N THR A 330 11.61 -14.06 5.11
CA THR A 330 13.04 -14.08 4.82
C THR A 330 13.35 -14.62 3.44
N GLU A 331 12.79 -15.76 3.07
CA GLU A 331 13.08 -16.44 1.82
C GLU A 331 12.37 -15.78 0.63
N ARG A 332 11.09 -15.48 0.80
CA ARG A 332 10.25 -15.00 -0.29
C ARG A 332 10.34 -13.50 -0.51
N LEU A 333 10.27 -12.68 0.55
CA LEU A 333 10.37 -11.23 0.45
C LEU A 333 11.80 -10.72 0.55
N ARG A 334 12.73 -11.53 1.03
CA ARG A 334 14.13 -11.15 1.33
C ARG A 334 14.19 -9.99 2.33
N LEU A 335 13.31 -10.05 3.34
CA LEU A 335 13.22 -9.11 4.43
C LEU A 335 13.57 -9.80 5.75
N GLU A 336 14.13 -9.05 6.70
CA GLU A 336 14.50 -9.55 8.01
C GLU A 336 13.40 -9.24 9.03
N VAL A 337 12.94 -10.26 9.76
CA VAL A 337 12.02 -10.09 10.90
C VAL A 337 12.86 -9.75 12.14
N SER A 338 12.42 -8.77 12.94
CA SER A 338 13.08 -8.39 14.19
C SER A 338 12.80 -9.45 15.28
N PRO A 339 13.80 -10.27 15.71
CA PRO A 339 13.57 -11.29 16.74
C PRO A 339 13.16 -10.69 18.09
N GLU A 340 13.72 -9.52 18.42
CA GLU A 340 13.49 -8.82 19.68
C GLU A 340 12.08 -8.30 19.85
N LYS A 341 11.46 -7.88 18.74
CA LYS A 341 10.12 -7.29 18.74
C LYS A 341 9.03 -8.27 18.30
N THR A 342 9.40 -9.38 17.64
CA THR A 342 8.46 -10.39 17.19
C THR A 342 8.18 -11.39 18.30
N ARG A 343 6.97 -11.32 18.88
CA ARG A 343 6.61 -12.13 20.05
C ARG A 343 5.19 -12.70 19.93
N ILE A 344 4.93 -13.76 20.71
CA ILE A 344 3.59 -14.35 20.85
C ILE A 344 3.01 -13.88 22.19
N VAL A 345 1.81 -13.29 22.13
CA VAL A 345 1.10 -12.80 23.32
C VAL A 345 -0.21 -13.56 23.47
N ASN A 346 -0.48 -14.09 24.66
CA ASN A 346 -1.84 -14.55 25.03
C ASN A 346 -2.57 -13.37 25.65
N VAL A 347 -3.47 -12.75 24.88
CA VAL A 347 -4.19 -11.52 25.30
C VAL A 347 -5.20 -11.72 26.43
N ARG A 348 -5.47 -12.98 26.84
CA ARG A 348 -6.20 -13.27 28.08
C ARG A 348 -5.36 -13.08 29.34
N LYS A 349 -4.03 -13.09 29.20
CA LYS A 349 -3.09 -13.04 30.32
C LYS A 349 -2.17 -11.82 30.30
N ARG A 350 -1.94 -11.20 29.14
CA ARG A 350 -1.00 -10.09 28.97
C ARG A 350 -1.58 -9.06 27.99
N TYR A 351 -1.20 -7.82 28.18
CA TYR A 351 -1.52 -6.72 27.27
C TYR A 351 -0.77 -6.84 25.95
N SER A 352 -1.44 -6.50 24.87
CA SER A 352 -0.88 -6.34 23.52
C SER A 352 -1.34 -5.01 22.95
N GLU A 353 -0.41 -4.19 22.52
CA GLU A 353 -0.68 -2.89 21.93
C GLU A 353 -0.67 -3.00 20.40
N PHE A 354 -1.66 -2.41 19.75
CA PHE A 354 -1.77 -2.37 18.31
C PHE A 354 -2.36 -1.02 17.87
N LEU A 355 -1.55 -0.24 17.14
CA LEU A 355 -1.91 1.06 16.55
C LEU A 355 -2.24 2.20 17.55
N GLY A 356 -1.73 2.12 18.79
CA GLY A 356 -1.88 3.14 19.83
C GLY A 356 -3.03 2.90 20.78
#